data_80982c3c0cb2873d8abc986d3a580071
#
_entry.id   80982c3c0cb2873d8abc986d3a580071
#
_cell.length_a   1.000
_cell.length_b   1.000
_cell.length_c   1.000
_cell.angle_alpha   90.00
_cell.angle_beta   90.00
_cell.angle_gamma   90.00
#
_symmetry.space_group_name_H-M   'P 1'
#
loop_
_entity.id
_entity.type
_entity.pdbx_description
1 polymer ?
#
loop_
_entity_poly.entity_id
_entity_poly.type
_entity_poly.pdbx_seq_one_letter_code
_entity_poly.pdbx_strand_id
1 'polypeptide(L)'
;MKPLIELNNISYKYKNKKILKDINLKINEGEKIALIGKSGAGKTTLISILNGMKKQTNGDVKIYSKSFNNLDNSQKSKIGTIWQDLRLIDDLSAEQNVNCGLLCNQNLIFTLKNLLNISSFLKAHKCMDLCQLHSSIYSKNLKNISGGQKQRIAISRSIIQEPEILFADEPFNNLDPKLCNYLKNLFI
;
A
#
# COMPACT_ATOMS: atom_id res chain seq x y z
N MET A 1 -4.33 -22.65 13.74
CA MET A 1 -3.79 -21.26 13.78
C MET A 1 -4.92 -20.29 13.49
N LYS A 2 -4.92 -19.09 14.10
CA LYS A 2 -5.91 -18.06 13.75
C LYS A 2 -5.46 -17.38 12.46
N PRO A 3 -6.36 -17.15 11.49
CA PRO A 3 -6.01 -16.46 10.26
C PRO A 3 -5.58 -15.01 10.54
N LEU A 4 -4.64 -14.50 9.75
CA LEU A 4 -4.18 -13.12 9.80
C LEU A 4 -5.27 -12.16 9.33
N ILE A 5 -5.99 -12.54 8.26
CA ILE A 5 -7.13 -11.82 7.71
C ILE A 5 -8.30 -12.78 7.58
N GLU A 6 -9.49 -12.34 7.98
CA GLU A 6 -10.72 -13.09 7.86
C GLU A 6 -11.85 -12.22 7.31
N LEU A 7 -12.48 -12.68 6.25
CA LEU A 7 -13.67 -12.09 5.63
C LEU A 7 -14.81 -13.04 5.80
N ASN A 8 -15.91 -12.59 6.40
CA ASN A 8 -17.12 -13.37 6.60
C ASN A 8 -18.31 -12.66 5.93
N ASN A 9 -18.85 -13.25 4.85
CA ASN A 9 -20.02 -12.79 4.09
C ASN A 9 -19.94 -11.33 3.67
N ILE A 10 -18.76 -10.87 3.23
CA ILE A 10 -18.54 -9.48 2.84
C ILE A 10 -19.34 -9.17 1.59
N SER A 11 -20.21 -8.17 1.72
CA SER A 11 -20.94 -7.61 0.60
C SER A 11 -20.78 -6.08 0.59
N TYR A 12 -20.71 -5.52 -0.60
CA TYR A 12 -20.62 -4.07 -0.78
C TYR A 12 -21.52 -3.60 -1.91
N LYS A 13 -22.34 -2.58 -1.62
CA LYS A 13 -23.20 -1.90 -2.59
C LYS A 13 -22.72 -0.47 -2.77
N TYR A 14 -22.66 -0.02 -4.01
CA TYR A 14 -22.48 1.40 -4.34
C TYR A 14 -23.74 1.88 -5.04
N LYS A 15 -24.43 2.86 -4.43
CA LYS A 15 -25.82 3.22 -4.82
C LYS A 15 -26.67 1.93 -4.83
N ASN A 16 -27.29 1.58 -5.96
CA ASN A 16 -28.14 0.39 -6.12
C ASN A 16 -27.41 -0.82 -6.75
N LYS A 17 -26.09 -0.69 -7.05
CA LYS A 17 -25.31 -1.75 -7.69
C LYS A 17 -24.53 -2.56 -6.65
N LYS A 18 -24.75 -3.87 -6.62
CA LYS A 18 -23.90 -4.79 -5.83
C LYS A 18 -22.54 -4.91 -6.54
N ILE A 19 -21.46 -4.55 -5.84
CA ILE A 19 -20.08 -4.63 -6.32
C ILE A 19 -19.42 -5.90 -5.79
N LEU A 20 -19.62 -6.21 -4.50
CA LEU A 20 -19.16 -7.44 -3.89
C LEU A 20 -20.37 -8.18 -3.32
N LYS A 21 -20.35 -9.52 -3.40
CA LYS A 21 -21.44 -10.37 -2.95
C LYS A 21 -20.89 -11.57 -2.18
N ASP A 22 -21.20 -11.62 -0.89
CA ASP A 22 -20.99 -12.75 0.03
C ASP A 22 -19.56 -13.35 -0.05
N ILE A 23 -18.54 -12.49 -0.04
CA ILE A 23 -17.15 -12.91 -0.10
C ILE A 23 -16.73 -13.48 1.24
N ASN A 24 -16.23 -14.71 1.20
CA ASN A 24 -15.65 -15.41 2.34
C ASN A 24 -14.20 -15.75 1.99
N LEU A 25 -13.26 -15.35 2.84
CA LEU A 25 -11.83 -15.58 2.63
C LEU A 25 -11.11 -15.62 3.97
N LYS A 26 -10.16 -16.54 4.10
CA LYS A 26 -9.21 -16.57 5.22
C LYS A 26 -7.81 -16.57 4.64
N ILE A 27 -6.95 -15.72 5.18
CA ILE A 27 -5.55 -15.58 4.79
C ILE A 27 -4.70 -15.78 6.03
N ASN A 28 -3.77 -16.73 5.96
CA ASN A 28 -2.83 -17.00 7.02
C ASN A 28 -1.53 -16.21 6.80
N GLU A 29 -0.70 -16.15 7.82
CA GLU A 29 0.63 -15.56 7.72
C GLU A 29 1.48 -16.28 6.65
N GLY A 30 2.22 -15.50 5.85
CA GLY A 30 3.05 -16.00 4.76
C GLY A 30 2.29 -16.34 3.47
N GLU A 31 0.96 -16.32 3.47
CA GLU A 31 0.19 -16.60 2.24
C GLU A 31 0.21 -15.41 1.27
N LYS A 32 0.29 -15.73 -0.02
CA LYS A 32 0.22 -14.78 -1.14
C LYS A 32 -1.02 -15.04 -1.95
N ILE A 33 -1.90 -14.04 -2.02
CA ILE A 33 -3.19 -14.14 -2.68
C ILE A 33 -3.22 -13.23 -3.91
N ALA A 34 -3.52 -13.80 -5.08
CA ALA A 34 -3.77 -13.05 -6.29
C ALA A 34 -5.27 -12.88 -6.54
N LEU A 35 -5.73 -11.62 -6.61
CA LEU A 35 -7.10 -11.29 -7.01
C LEU A 35 -7.17 -11.16 -8.54
N ILE A 36 -7.79 -12.14 -9.19
CA ILE A 36 -7.93 -12.17 -10.65
C ILE A 36 -9.38 -11.87 -11.03
N GLY A 37 -9.57 -11.04 -12.04
CA GLY A 37 -10.90 -10.69 -12.54
C GLY A 37 -10.87 -9.52 -13.51
N LYS A 38 -11.95 -9.38 -14.31
CA LYS A 38 -12.11 -8.28 -15.28
C LYS A 38 -12.04 -6.91 -14.59
N SER A 39 -11.77 -5.85 -15.37
CA SER A 39 -11.91 -4.48 -14.90
C SER A 39 -13.33 -4.27 -14.36
N GLY A 40 -13.45 -3.57 -13.23
CA GLY A 40 -14.75 -3.36 -12.57
C GLY A 40 -15.28 -4.56 -11.74
N ALA A 41 -14.56 -5.67 -11.63
CA ALA A 41 -14.97 -6.82 -10.82
C ALA A 41 -14.96 -6.58 -9.30
N GLY A 42 -14.52 -5.41 -8.84
CA GLY A 42 -14.51 -5.05 -7.41
C GLY A 42 -13.18 -5.28 -6.68
N LYS A 43 -12.08 -5.61 -7.38
CA LYS A 43 -10.77 -5.85 -6.77
C LYS A 43 -10.30 -4.67 -5.91
N THR A 44 -10.24 -3.47 -6.48
CA THR A 44 -9.92 -2.21 -5.75
C THR A 44 -10.89 -1.93 -4.61
N THR A 45 -12.18 -2.29 -4.77
CA THR A 45 -13.17 -2.14 -3.70
C THR A 45 -12.87 -3.07 -2.54
N LEU A 46 -12.52 -4.33 -2.81
CA LEU A 46 -12.15 -5.29 -1.77
C LEU A 46 -10.91 -4.84 -1.01
N ILE A 47 -9.85 -4.42 -1.73
CA ILE A 47 -8.63 -3.84 -1.13
C ILE A 47 -8.99 -2.62 -0.26
N SER A 48 -9.87 -1.73 -0.75
CA SER A 48 -10.31 -0.55 0.00
C SER A 48 -11.09 -0.89 1.29
N ILE A 49 -11.75 -2.04 1.33
CA ILE A 49 -12.42 -2.52 2.55
C ILE A 49 -11.40 -3.13 3.51
N LEU A 50 -10.47 -3.93 3.00
CA LEU A 50 -9.42 -4.57 3.79
C LEU A 50 -8.50 -3.57 4.49
N ASN A 51 -8.18 -2.44 3.86
CA ASN A 51 -7.35 -1.39 4.46
C ASN A 51 -8.15 -0.31 5.22
N GLY A 52 -9.45 -0.54 5.45
CA GLY A 52 -10.31 0.33 6.25
C GLY A 52 -10.77 1.63 5.60
N MET A 53 -10.45 1.87 4.31
CA MET A 53 -10.88 3.09 3.60
C MET A 53 -12.35 3.06 3.20
N LYS A 54 -12.92 1.87 3.03
CA LYS A 54 -14.36 1.69 2.77
C LYS A 54 -14.94 0.75 3.79
N LYS A 55 -16.17 1.05 4.25
CA LYS A 55 -16.94 0.17 5.09
C LYS A 55 -17.79 -0.75 4.21
N GLN A 56 -17.77 -2.04 4.47
CA GLN A 56 -18.66 -3.01 3.83
C GLN A 56 -20.13 -2.72 4.16
N THR A 57 -21.05 -3.14 3.28
CA THR A 57 -22.50 -3.04 3.53
C THR A 57 -22.97 -4.11 4.48
N ASN A 58 -22.46 -5.34 4.32
CA ASN A 58 -22.75 -6.49 5.19
C ASN A 58 -21.48 -7.30 5.40
N GLY A 59 -21.49 -8.14 6.45
CA GLY A 59 -20.40 -9.03 6.83
C GLY A 59 -19.35 -8.38 7.72
N ASP A 60 -18.35 -9.17 8.11
CA ASP A 60 -17.30 -8.76 9.04
C ASP A 60 -15.91 -8.99 8.45
N VAL A 61 -15.05 -7.97 8.60
CA VAL A 61 -13.61 -8.02 8.28
C VAL A 61 -12.83 -8.02 9.59
N LYS A 62 -11.95 -8.98 9.74
CA LYS A 62 -10.99 -9.03 10.85
C LYS A 62 -9.57 -9.11 10.31
N ILE A 63 -8.70 -8.30 10.89
CA ILE A 63 -7.25 -8.32 10.73
C ILE A 63 -6.66 -8.44 12.12
N TYR A 64 -5.71 -9.35 12.34
CA TYR A 64 -5.21 -9.68 13.68
C TYR A 64 -6.35 -10.03 14.65
N SER A 65 -7.41 -10.70 14.18
CA SER A 65 -8.64 -11.04 14.93
C SER A 65 -9.44 -9.83 15.43
N LYS A 66 -9.15 -8.60 14.99
CA LYS A 66 -9.86 -7.35 15.32
C LYS A 66 -10.47 -6.72 14.07
N SER A 67 -11.54 -5.93 14.23
CA SER A 67 -11.99 -5.04 13.16
C SER A 67 -10.94 -3.95 12.92
N PHE A 68 -10.85 -3.42 11.68
CA PHE A 68 -9.84 -2.41 11.33
C PHE A 68 -9.86 -1.18 12.25
N ASN A 69 -11.05 -0.73 12.67
CA ASN A 69 -11.19 0.41 13.56
C ASN A 69 -10.63 0.16 14.98
N ASN A 70 -10.56 -1.09 15.39
CA ASN A 70 -10.06 -1.51 16.69
C ASN A 70 -8.57 -1.87 16.69
N LEU A 71 -7.90 -1.70 15.53
CA LEU A 71 -6.45 -1.82 15.43
C LEU A 71 -5.81 -0.58 16.06
N ASP A 72 -4.77 -0.79 16.84
CA ASP A 72 -3.92 0.30 17.33
C ASP A 72 -2.99 0.83 16.23
N ASN A 73 -2.30 1.95 16.48
CA ASN A 73 -1.42 2.57 15.49
C ASN A 73 -0.25 1.68 15.09
N SER A 74 0.27 0.87 16.01
CA SER A 74 1.34 -0.09 15.71
C SER A 74 0.85 -1.17 14.73
N GLN A 75 -0.35 -1.71 14.95
CA GLN A 75 -0.95 -2.68 14.04
C GLN A 75 -1.28 -2.07 12.67
N LYS A 76 -1.80 -0.85 12.64
CA LYS A 76 -2.11 -0.14 11.38
C LYS A 76 -0.85 0.15 10.55
N SER A 77 0.26 0.51 11.20
CA SER A 77 1.52 0.77 10.51
C SER A 77 2.15 -0.48 9.87
N LYS A 78 1.75 -1.67 10.30
CA LYS A 78 2.15 -2.94 9.70
C LYS A 78 1.34 -3.33 8.46
N ILE A 79 0.40 -2.47 8.03
CA ILE A 79 -0.42 -2.68 6.84
C ILE A 79 0.00 -1.68 5.76
N GLY A 80 0.70 -2.14 4.75
CA GLY A 80 1.08 -1.36 3.57
C GLY A 80 0.03 -1.47 2.46
N THR A 81 -0.09 -0.42 1.64
CA THR A 81 -0.95 -0.48 0.45
C THR A 81 -0.30 0.24 -0.72
N ILE A 82 -0.19 -0.45 -1.86
CA ILE A 82 0.19 0.12 -3.15
C ILE A 82 -1.10 0.33 -3.93
N TRP A 83 -1.38 1.59 -4.27
CA TRP A 83 -2.59 1.99 -4.99
C TRP A 83 -2.35 2.08 -6.49
N GLN A 84 -3.36 1.78 -7.29
CA GLN A 84 -3.32 1.95 -8.74
C GLN A 84 -3.05 3.42 -9.14
N ASP A 85 -3.62 4.39 -8.42
CA ASP A 85 -3.42 5.84 -8.62
C ASP A 85 -2.17 6.39 -7.92
N LEU A 86 -1.31 5.51 -7.39
CA LEU A 86 -0.05 5.76 -6.66
C LEU A 86 -0.18 6.65 -5.42
N ARG A 87 -1.10 7.59 -5.38
CA ARG A 87 -1.33 8.56 -4.28
C ARG A 87 -0.06 9.25 -3.81
N LEU A 88 0.81 9.61 -4.74
CA LEU A 88 1.98 10.42 -4.47
C LEU A 88 1.58 11.88 -4.33
N ILE A 89 2.35 12.64 -3.54
CA ILE A 89 2.14 14.07 -3.31
C ILE A 89 3.04 14.83 -4.29
N ASP A 90 2.45 15.49 -5.27
CA ASP A 90 3.16 16.11 -6.40
C ASP A 90 4.15 17.22 -5.98
N ASP A 91 3.86 17.93 -4.89
CA ASP A 91 4.68 19.04 -4.40
C ASP A 91 5.88 18.58 -3.54
N LEU A 92 5.97 17.28 -3.25
CA LEU A 92 7.09 16.69 -2.52
C LEU A 92 8.12 16.05 -3.46
N SER A 93 9.38 15.98 -3.01
CA SER A 93 10.41 15.21 -3.68
C SER A 93 10.13 13.70 -3.61
N ALA A 94 10.85 12.90 -4.41
CA ALA A 94 10.74 11.45 -4.39
C ALA A 94 11.05 10.88 -2.99
N GLU A 95 12.15 11.28 -2.37
CA GLU A 95 12.55 10.83 -1.03
C GLU A 95 11.57 11.27 0.06
N GLN A 96 11.01 12.48 -0.03
CA GLN A 96 9.96 12.94 0.88
C GLN A 96 8.69 12.10 0.76
N ASN A 97 8.28 11.75 -0.47
CA ASN A 97 7.16 10.86 -0.72
C ASN A 97 7.37 9.47 -0.10
N VAL A 98 8.57 8.90 -0.23
CA VAL A 98 8.90 7.61 0.39
C VAL A 98 8.86 7.73 1.91
N ASN A 99 9.45 8.79 2.47
CA ASN A 99 9.46 9.05 3.91
C ASN A 99 8.04 9.21 4.51
N CYS A 100 7.05 9.66 3.69
CA CYS A 100 5.66 9.70 4.13
C CYS A 100 5.11 8.32 4.54
N GLY A 101 5.70 7.22 4.07
CA GLY A 101 5.33 5.87 4.53
C GLY A 101 5.54 5.66 6.04
N LEU A 102 6.40 6.43 6.68
CA LEU A 102 6.68 6.34 8.11
C LEU A 102 5.71 7.13 9.01
N LEU A 103 4.84 7.98 8.43
CA LEU A 103 4.03 8.94 9.19
C LEU A 103 3.10 8.30 10.23
N CYS A 104 2.62 7.08 9.99
CA CYS A 104 1.74 6.38 10.93
C CYS A 104 2.37 6.16 12.32
N ASN A 105 3.70 6.10 12.41
CA ASN A 105 4.45 5.84 13.64
C ASN A 105 5.24 7.06 14.12
N GLN A 106 5.05 8.23 13.49
CA GLN A 106 5.85 9.42 13.76
C GLN A 106 4.98 10.55 14.34
N ASN A 107 5.65 11.48 15.01
CA ASN A 107 5.01 12.67 15.58
C ASN A 107 4.93 13.82 14.56
N LEU A 108 4.22 14.89 14.95
CA LEU A 108 4.07 16.09 14.13
C LEU A 108 5.42 16.72 13.75
N ILE A 109 6.41 16.65 14.63
CA ILE A 109 7.76 17.20 14.40
C ILE A 109 8.42 16.48 13.21
N PHE A 110 8.29 15.15 13.11
CA PHE A 110 8.80 14.40 11.96
C PHE A 110 8.12 14.85 10.66
N THR A 111 6.80 15.02 10.70
CA THR A 111 6.02 15.50 9.55
C THR A 111 6.52 16.85 9.06
N LEU A 112 6.70 17.82 9.99
CA LEU A 112 7.23 19.15 9.66
C LEU A 112 8.65 19.07 9.11
N LYS A 113 9.54 18.29 9.72
CA LYS A 113 10.90 18.08 9.22
C LYS A 113 10.93 17.49 7.82
N ASN A 114 10.04 16.52 7.54
CA ASN A 114 9.93 15.94 6.19
C ASN A 114 9.47 16.98 5.16
N LEU A 115 8.46 17.79 5.49
CA LEU A 115 7.99 18.88 4.62
C LEU A 115 9.07 19.93 4.36
N LEU A 116 9.84 20.29 5.37
CA LEU A 116 10.93 21.27 5.26
C LEU A 116 12.23 20.70 4.66
N ASN A 117 12.22 19.43 4.25
CA ASN A 117 13.39 18.72 3.68
C ASN A 117 14.60 18.65 4.64
N ILE A 118 14.37 18.59 5.94
CA ILE A 118 15.39 18.46 6.98
C ILE A 118 15.36 17.14 7.74
N SER A 119 14.54 16.18 7.27
CA SER A 119 14.51 14.81 7.77
C SER A 119 15.72 14.01 7.31
N SER A 120 16.06 12.96 8.06
CA SER A 120 16.96 11.93 7.56
C SER A 120 16.23 11.05 6.53
N PHE A 121 16.81 10.93 5.32
CA PHE A 121 16.26 10.11 4.24
C PHE A 121 16.97 8.76 4.06
N LEU A 122 17.87 8.39 4.96
CA LEU A 122 18.67 7.17 4.82
C LEU A 122 17.82 5.91 4.61
N LYS A 123 16.72 5.76 5.35
CA LYS A 123 15.80 4.62 5.20
C LYS A 123 15.05 4.71 3.87
N ALA A 124 14.63 5.91 3.47
CA ALA A 124 13.97 6.14 2.18
C ALA A 124 14.89 5.79 1.01
N HIS A 125 16.16 6.24 1.04
CA HIS A 125 17.16 5.93 0.02
C HIS A 125 17.37 4.42 -0.11
N LYS A 126 17.53 3.69 1.00
CA LYS A 126 17.64 2.23 0.98
C LYS A 126 16.45 1.56 0.28
N CYS A 127 15.23 1.99 0.58
CA CYS A 127 14.03 1.45 -0.08
C CYS A 127 13.98 1.82 -1.57
N MET A 128 14.44 3.02 -1.94
CA MET A 128 14.53 3.45 -3.33
C MET A 128 15.58 2.65 -4.10
N ASP A 129 16.73 2.36 -3.49
CA ASP A 129 17.77 1.49 -4.06
C ASP A 129 17.23 0.07 -4.30
N LEU A 130 16.51 -0.51 -3.32
CA LEU A 130 15.83 -1.79 -3.48
C LEU A 130 14.84 -1.80 -4.65
N CYS A 131 14.22 -0.67 -4.94
CA CYS A 131 13.36 -0.51 -6.11
C CYS A 131 14.11 -0.10 -7.38
N GLN A 132 15.45 -0.20 -7.39
CA GLN A 132 16.33 0.16 -8.51
C GLN A 132 16.14 1.59 -9.02
N LEU A 133 15.84 2.53 -8.13
CA LEU A 133 15.80 3.96 -8.43
C LEU A 133 17.20 4.54 -8.34
N HIS A 134 17.61 5.30 -9.33
CA HIS A 134 18.92 5.95 -9.33
C HIS A 134 18.93 7.16 -8.39
N SER A 135 20.04 7.41 -7.68
CA SER A 135 20.16 8.48 -6.68
C SER A 135 19.89 9.89 -7.25
N SER A 136 20.11 10.07 -8.55
CA SER A 136 19.87 11.37 -9.22
C SER A 136 18.41 11.84 -9.21
N ILE A 137 17.45 10.98 -8.80
CA ILE A 137 16.03 11.34 -8.73
C ILE A 137 15.53 11.54 -7.30
N TYR A 138 16.31 11.23 -6.28
CA TYR A 138 15.84 11.22 -4.89
C TYR A 138 15.26 12.57 -4.47
N SER A 139 15.98 13.64 -4.71
CA SER A 139 15.56 15.03 -4.41
C SER A 139 14.70 15.68 -5.50
N LYS A 140 14.43 14.98 -6.63
CA LYS A 140 13.62 15.56 -7.70
C LYS A 140 12.13 15.63 -7.32
N ASN A 141 11.51 16.73 -7.76
CA ASN A 141 10.06 16.87 -7.72
C ASN A 141 9.39 15.87 -8.68
N LEU A 142 8.24 15.33 -8.30
CA LEU A 142 7.53 14.31 -9.07
C LEU A 142 7.11 14.74 -10.48
N LYS A 143 6.97 16.03 -10.74
CA LYS A 143 6.65 16.57 -12.09
C LYS A 143 7.66 16.15 -13.15
N ASN A 144 8.92 15.94 -12.71
CA ASN A 144 10.05 15.59 -13.58
C ASN A 144 10.42 14.10 -13.53
N ILE A 145 9.50 13.24 -13.11
CA ILE A 145 9.72 11.80 -12.89
C ILE A 145 8.80 11.01 -13.79
N SER A 146 9.34 9.96 -14.47
CA SER A 146 8.57 9.10 -15.36
C SER A 146 7.51 8.26 -14.61
N GLY A 147 6.49 7.77 -15.32
CA GLY A 147 5.44 6.92 -14.72
C GLY A 147 5.98 5.67 -14.03
N GLY A 148 6.93 4.97 -14.66
CA GLY A 148 7.58 3.80 -14.05
C GLY A 148 8.45 4.14 -12.84
N GLN A 149 9.08 5.31 -12.81
CA GLN A 149 9.78 5.81 -11.61
C GLN A 149 8.80 6.15 -10.50
N LYS A 150 7.67 6.82 -10.80
CA LYS A 150 6.60 7.11 -9.83
C LYS A 150 6.04 5.81 -9.23
N GLN A 151 5.83 4.78 -10.05
CA GLN A 151 5.41 3.46 -9.57
C GLN A 151 6.39 2.89 -8.55
N ARG A 152 7.70 2.92 -8.84
CA ARG A 152 8.74 2.45 -7.93
C ARG A 152 8.85 3.28 -6.65
N ILE A 153 8.61 4.59 -6.72
CA ILE A 153 8.53 5.46 -5.53
C ILE A 153 7.34 5.05 -4.65
N ALA A 154 6.17 4.76 -5.24
CA ALA A 154 5.00 4.29 -4.50
C ALA A 154 5.24 2.93 -3.84
N ILE A 155 5.95 2.02 -4.52
CA ILE A 155 6.38 0.74 -3.95
C ILE A 155 7.35 1.00 -2.78
N SER A 156 8.39 1.82 -2.97
CA SER A 156 9.36 2.19 -1.93
C SER A 156 8.68 2.77 -0.68
N ARG A 157 7.69 3.65 -0.88
CA ARG A 157 6.87 4.21 0.21
C ARG A 157 6.09 3.15 0.97
N SER A 158 5.62 2.12 0.30
CA SER A 158 4.82 1.06 0.94
C SER A 158 5.68 0.10 1.74
N ILE A 159 6.94 -0.14 1.33
CA ILE A 159 7.84 -1.08 2.02
C ILE A 159 8.68 -0.43 3.12
N ILE A 160 8.82 0.91 3.15
CA ILE A 160 9.67 1.61 4.14
C ILE A 160 9.22 1.36 5.59
N GLN A 161 7.94 1.09 5.80
CA GLN A 161 7.38 0.76 7.12
C GLN A 161 7.53 -0.73 7.49
N GLU A 162 8.13 -1.56 6.61
CA GLU A 162 8.31 -3.00 6.80
C GLU A 162 6.98 -3.70 7.14
N PRO A 163 5.99 -3.64 6.23
CA PRO A 163 4.65 -4.12 6.53
C PRO A 163 4.61 -5.64 6.66
N GLU A 164 3.81 -6.16 7.60
CA GLU A 164 3.46 -7.58 7.72
C GLU A 164 2.36 -7.98 6.72
N ILE A 165 1.53 -7.00 6.33
CA ILE A 165 0.47 -7.17 5.33
C ILE A 165 0.66 -6.12 4.24
N LEU A 166 0.76 -6.56 2.99
CA LEU A 166 0.85 -5.67 1.84
C LEU A 166 -0.32 -5.90 0.89
N PHE A 167 -1.19 -4.91 0.78
CA PHE A 167 -2.21 -4.87 -0.27
C PHE A 167 -1.65 -4.16 -1.50
N ALA A 168 -1.87 -4.73 -2.68
CA ALA A 168 -1.36 -4.17 -3.93
C ALA A 168 -2.43 -4.20 -5.02
N ASP A 169 -2.78 -3.03 -5.53
CA ASP A 169 -3.73 -2.85 -6.63
C ASP A 169 -2.96 -2.45 -7.89
N GLU A 170 -2.78 -3.43 -8.79
CA GLU A 170 -2.02 -3.30 -10.04
C GLU A 170 -0.59 -2.71 -9.84
N PRO A 171 0.21 -3.25 -8.90
CA PRO A 171 1.47 -2.63 -8.45
C PRO A 171 2.57 -2.56 -9.51
N PHE A 172 2.43 -3.31 -10.61
CA PHE A 172 3.47 -3.46 -11.63
C PHE A 172 3.10 -2.80 -12.96
N ASN A 173 2.02 -2.01 -12.99
CA ASN A 173 1.67 -1.24 -14.20
C ASN A 173 2.82 -0.31 -14.60
N ASN A 174 3.06 -0.18 -15.90
CA ASN A 174 4.13 0.67 -16.46
C ASN A 174 5.56 0.27 -16.08
N LEU A 175 5.79 -0.95 -15.61
CA LEU A 175 7.12 -1.50 -15.38
C LEU A 175 7.48 -2.57 -16.42
N ASP A 176 8.76 -2.66 -16.75
CA ASP A 176 9.24 -3.72 -17.64
C ASP A 176 9.18 -5.11 -16.97
N PRO A 177 9.08 -6.20 -17.76
CA PRO A 177 8.91 -7.56 -17.21
C PRO A 177 10.05 -8.03 -16.28
N LYS A 178 11.30 -7.62 -16.56
CA LYS A 178 12.46 -8.01 -15.74
C LYS A 178 12.37 -7.36 -14.36
N LEU A 179 12.06 -6.07 -14.34
CA LEU A 179 11.86 -5.32 -13.10
C LEU A 179 10.63 -5.83 -12.31
N CYS A 180 9.53 -6.18 -13.00
CA CYS A 180 8.38 -6.80 -12.35
C CYS A 180 8.76 -8.09 -11.62
N ASN A 181 9.54 -8.97 -12.27
CA ASN A 181 9.99 -10.22 -11.65
C ASN A 181 10.91 -9.97 -10.46
N TYR A 182 11.82 -9.01 -10.57
CA TYR A 182 12.69 -8.61 -9.46
C TYR A 182 11.87 -8.10 -8.27
N LEU A 183 10.93 -7.15 -8.50
CA LEU A 183 10.11 -6.57 -7.43
C LEU A 183 9.15 -7.59 -6.81
N LYS A 184 8.63 -8.55 -7.59
CA LYS A 184 7.85 -9.66 -7.03
C LYS A 184 8.65 -10.45 -6.01
N ASN A 185 9.94 -10.64 -6.24
CA ASN A 185 10.82 -11.36 -5.31
C ASN A 185 11.12 -10.56 -4.04
N LEU A 186 10.99 -9.21 -4.06
CA LEU A 186 11.09 -8.40 -2.83
C LEU A 186 9.90 -8.58 -1.87
N PHE A 187 8.76 -9.06 -2.38
CA PHE A 187 7.57 -9.32 -1.57
C PHE A 187 7.48 -10.79 -1.10
N ILE A 188 8.56 -11.53 -1.31
CA ILE A 188 8.71 -12.92 -0.89
C ILE A 188 9.54 -13.01 0.38
#